data_7a74041a7ce9fb817324c52a519a4f28
#
_entry.id   7a74041a7ce9fb817324c52a519a4f28
#
_cell.length_a   1.000
_cell.length_b   1.000
_cell.length_c   1.000
_cell.angle_alpha   90.00
_cell.angle_beta   90.00
_cell.angle_gamma   90.00
#
_symmetry.space_group_name_H-M   'P 1'
#
loop_
_entity.id
_entity.type
_entity.pdbx_description
1 polymer ?
#
loop_
_entity_poly.entity_id
_entity_poly.type
_entity_poly.pdbx_seq_one_letter_code
_entity_poly.pdbx_strand_id
1 'polypeptide(L)'
;MDTQKLSIAIQAFIKKQSANAAYYEENWNERKERKAYYQSFTKDKLLAMTEEDFLEYISRLWAVLMWGNKKYVVDKLIEDNGFSTLKKQLADLLYGSASVEKRWDIFLKSVKGMGPATISELLSYMNPQEYIVFNKTTILCYGYLGIPNMPKYNYQYTGKKYTEVCAVAKEIASSLKKAGAADSDLLAVDYFLWDEILPLAEKDVPTTDAISISQEPVSARDSRSLHDEIKDKLVDIGKLLGFDSRSEVKIATGAVVDAVWEAKIGNMGKAIYVFEVQSKGSIDSLILNLKKAQSNAAVQAVVAVADEEQLAKIIQESAGVIDEKSLRTWDSEDVLAVYDALV
;
A
#
# COMPACT_ATOMS: atom_id res chain seq x y z
N MET A 1 25.55 3.96 2.15
CA MET A 1 24.78 4.58 3.26
C MET A 1 25.56 5.80 3.75
N ASP A 2 24.89 6.94 3.90
CA ASP A 2 25.45 8.17 4.47
C ASP A 2 25.58 8.03 6.00
N THR A 3 26.81 7.79 6.45
CA THR A 3 27.11 7.55 7.87
C THR A 3 26.96 8.80 8.72
N GLN A 4 27.10 9.99 8.14
CA GLN A 4 26.96 11.25 8.86
C GLN A 4 25.46 11.54 9.13
N LYS A 5 24.60 11.46 8.11
CA LYS A 5 23.15 11.55 8.28
C LYS A 5 22.64 10.54 9.31
N LEU A 6 23.07 9.29 9.20
CA LEU A 6 22.68 8.23 10.13
C LEU A 6 23.11 8.54 11.56
N SER A 7 24.36 8.99 11.78
CA SER A 7 24.86 9.29 13.13
C SER A 7 24.09 10.44 13.78
N ILE A 8 23.80 11.51 13.03
CA ILE A 8 23.02 12.66 13.54
C ILE A 8 21.62 12.20 13.94
N ALA A 9 20.94 11.42 13.08
CA ALA A 9 19.61 10.93 13.36
C ALA A 9 19.56 9.97 14.57
N ILE A 10 20.55 9.09 14.73
CA ILE A 10 20.64 8.21 15.90
C ILE A 10 20.78 9.01 17.20
N GLN A 11 21.62 10.05 17.23
CA GLN A 11 21.77 10.91 18.42
C GLN A 11 20.48 11.65 18.74
N ALA A 12 19.77 12.15 17.72
CA ALA A 12 18.48 12.81 17.88
C ALA A 12 17.43 11.83 18.45
N PHE A 13 17.37 10.62 17.91
CA PHE A 13 16.46 9.56 18.36
C PHE A 13 16.68 9.19 19.84
N ILE A 14 17.93 8.93 20.25
CA ILE A 14 18.27 8.60 21.63
C ILE A 14 17.92 9.75 22.58
N LYS A 15 18.22 10.99 22.18
CA LYS A 15 17.86 12.18 22.96
C LYS A 15 16.34 12.31 23.12
N LYS A 16 15.58 12.04 22.06
CA LYS A 16 14.10 12.07 22.03
C LYS A 16 13.52 11.00 22.95
N GLN A 17 14.06 9.77 22.91
CA GLN A 17 13.69 8.69 23.82
C GLN A 17 13.88 9.09 25.30
N SER A 18 15.01 9.69 25.63
CA SER A 18 15.32 10.13 26.99
C SER A 18 14.44 11.30 27.44
N ALA A 19 14.10 12.22 26.52
CA ALA A 19 13.28 13.40 26.83
C ALA A 19 11.78 13.08 26.96
N ASN A 20 11.29 12.04 26.29
CA ASN A 20 9.88 11.64 26.30
C ASN A 20 9.73 10.12 26.42
N ALA A 21 10.19 9.58 27.54
CA ALA A 21 10.23 8.14 27.78
C ALA A 21 8.83 7.49 27.70
N ALA A 22 7.77 8.17 28.17
CA ALA A 22 6.41 7.64 28.14
C ALA A 22 5.90 7.43 26.72
N TYR A 23 6.13 8.40 25.81
CA TYR A 23 5.75 8.28 24.40
C TYR A 23 6.51 7.13 23.71
N TYR A 24 7.81 7.01 23.99
CA TYR A 24 8.61 5.92 23.46
C TYR A 24 8.13 4.57 23.97
N GLU A 25 7.87 4.44 25.27
CA GLU A 25 7.37 3.20 25.87
C GLU A 25 6.03 2.78 25.31
N GLU A 26 5.08 3.69 25.11
CA GLU A 26 3.77 3.40 24.52
C GLU A 26 3.90 2.82 23.11
N ASN A 27 4.62 3.50 22.22
CA ASN A 27 4.84 3.04 20.84
C ASN A 27 5.65 1.74 20.77
N TRP A 28 6.61 1.56 21.70
CA TRP A 28 7.42 0.36 21.77
C TRP A 28 6.62 -0.84 22.31
N ASN A 29 5.75 -0.61 23.27
CA ASN A 29 4.87 -1.65 23.84
C ASN A 29 3.88 -2.18 22.79
N GLU A 30 3.32 -1.32 21.95
CA GLU A 30 2.48 -1.76 20.83
C GLU A 30 3.23 -2.73 19.90
N ARG A 31 4.49 -2.44 19.57
CA ARG A 31 5.34 -3.33 18.76
C ARG A 31 5.60 -4.67 19.46
N LYS A 32 5.87 -4.64 20.76
CA LYS A 32 6.08 -5.85 21.57
C LYS A 32 4.83 -6.72 21.63
N GLU A 33 3.66 -6.11 21.82
CA GLU A 33 2.38 -6.82 21.87
C GLU A 33 2.06 -7.49 20.52
N ARG A 34 2.23 -6.78 19.40
CA ARG A 34 2.06 -7.34 18.06
C ARG A 34 3.04 -8.51 17.82
N LYS A 35 4.31 -8.32 18.12
CA LYS A 35 5.32 -9.38 18.06
C LYS A 35 4.89 -10.59 18.88
N ALA A 36 4.51 -10.41 20.15
CA ALA A 36 4.09 -11.51 21.02
C ALA A 36 2.87 -12.23 20.46
N TYR A 37 1.90 -11.47 19.90
CA TYR A 37 0.73 -12.04 19.25
C TYR A 37 1.13 -12.96 18.10
N TYR A 38 1.90 -12.48 17.12
CA TYR A 38 2.30 -13.29 15.96
C TYR A 38 3.19 -14.47 16.33
N GLN A 39 4.12 -14.31 17.26
CA GLN A 39 4.96 -15.40 17.78
C GLN A 39 4.18 -16.45 18.57
N SER A 40 2.96 -16.16 19.02
CA SER A 40 2.08 -17.14 19.66
C SER A 40 1.50 -18.19 18.70
N PHE A 41 1.59 -17.94 17.38
CA PHE A 41 1.15 -18.90 16.38
C PHE A 41 2.30 -19.83 16.03
N THR A 42 2.11 -21.10 16.30
CA THR A 42 2.96 -22.17 15.75
C THR A 42 2.52 -22.50 14.33
N LYS A 43 3.32 -23.27 13.59
CA LYS A 43 2.93 -23.78 12.27
C LYS A 43 1.58 -24.49 12.29
N ASP A 44 1.38 -25.35 13.28
CA ASP A 44 0.13 -26.13 13.41
C ASP A 44 -1.07 -25.24 13.74
N LYS A 45 -0.90 -24.26 14.63
CA LYS A 45 -1.94 -23.28 14.97
C LYS A 45 -2.33 -22.45 13.74
N LEU A 46 -1.36 -22.03 12.94
CA LEU A 46 -1.61 -21.29 11.70
C LEU A 46 -2.39 -22.15 10.68
N LEU A 47 -2.02 -23.41 10.51
CA LEU A 47 -2.72 -24.33 9.61
C LEU A 47 -4.13 -24.70 10.11
N ALA A 48 -4.37 -24.65 11.42
CA ALA A 48 -5.67 -24.94 12.04
C ALA A 48 -6.63 -23.73 12.08
N MET A 49 -6.18 -22.51 11.71
CA MET A 49 -7.03 -21.31 11.72
C MET A 49 -8.34 -21.53 10.96
N THR A 50 -9.41 -21.02 11.55
CA THR A 50 -10.69 -20.76 10.86
C THR A 50 -10.58 -19.49 10.01
N GLU A 51 -11.56 -19.20 9.17
CA GLU A 51 -11.60 -17.93 8.41
C GLU A 51 -11.74 -16.73 9.33
N GLU A 52 -12.42 -16.87 10.46
CA GLU A 52 -12.57 -15.83 11.48
C GLU A 52 -11.23 -15.56 12.20
N ASP A 53 -10.49 -16.60 12.59
CA ASP A 53 -9.13 -16.46 13.14
C ASP A 53 -8.19 -15.78 12.14
N PHE A 54 -8.33 -16.12 10.87
CA PHE A 54 -7.53 -15.54 9.80
C PHE A 54 -7.85 -14.06 9.57
N LEU A 55 -9.14 -13.70 9.63
CA LEU A 55 -9.57 -12.29 9.58
C LEU A 55 -8.93 -11.49 10.72
N GLU A 56 -8.96 -12.03 11.95
CA GLU A 56 -8.32 -11.37 13.09
C GLU A 56 -6.81 -11.27 12.89
N TYR A 57 -6.16 -12.37 12.46
CA TYR A 57 -4.72 -12.45 12.22
C TYR A 57 -4.24 -11.40 11.22
N ILE A 58 -4.89 -11.28 10.07
CA ILE A 58 -4.54 -10.28 9.05
C ILE A 58 -4.89 -8.86 9.52
N SER A 59 -6.04 -8.67 10.18
CA SER A 59 -6.52 -7.36 10.60
C SER A 59 -5.62 -6.62 11.60
N ARG A 60 -4.72 -7.34 12.27
CA ARG A 60 -3.77 -6.77 13.24
C ARG A 60 -2.47 -6.26 12.61
N LEU A 61 -2.24 -6.49 11.31
CA LEU A 61 -1.07 -5.96 10.61
C LEU A 61 -1.19 -4.45 10.37
N TRP A 62 -0.12 -3.72 10.53
CA TRP A 62 -0.04 -2.30 10.15
C TRP A 62 -0.24 -2.10 8.66
N ALA A 63 0.28 -3.00 7.83
CA ALA A 63 0.11 -2.98 6.39
C ALA A 63 -1.37 -2.94 5.95
N VAL A 64 -2.30 -3.37 6.83
CA VAL A 64 -3.74 -3.39 6.54
C VAL A 64 -4.54 -2.38 7.39
N LEU A 65 -3.90 -1.49 8.13
CA LEU A 65 -4.62 -0.52 8.97
C LEU A 65 -5.50 0.42 8.15
N MET A 66 -5.06 0.78 6.96
CA MET A 66 -5.78 1.69 6.07
C MET A 66 -6.97 1.04 5.35
N TRP A 67 -7.14 -0.27 5.46
CA TRP A 67 -8.26 -0.97 4.85
C TRP A 67 -9.56 -0.66 5.59
N GLY A 68 -10.45 0.08 4.97
CA GLY A 68 -11.76 0.42 5.54
C GLY A 68 -12.68 -0.79 5.70
N ASN A 69 -12.55 -1.80 4.82
CA ASN A 69 -13.32 -3.04 4.86
C ASN A 69 -12.41 -4.27 4.91
N LYS A 70 -11.80 -4.53 6.06
CA LYS A 70 -10.88 -5.66 6.28
C LYS A 70 -11.50 -7.01 5.97
N LYS A 71 -12.80 -7.17 6.27
CA LYS A 71 -13.51 -8.42 5.98
C LYS A 71 -13.56 -8.69 4.48
N TYR A 72 -13.89 -7.69 3.67
CA TYR A 72 -13.91 -7.84 2.21
C TYR A 72 -12.54 -8.27 1.66
N VAL A 73 -11.46 -7.64 2.16
CA VAL A 73 -10.10 -8.00 1.72
C VAL A 73 -9.76 -9.44 2.04
N VAL A 74 -10.06 -9.87 3.27
CA VAL A 74 -9.75 -11.24 3.71
C VAL A 74 -10.62 -12.25 2.97
N ASP A 75 -11.91 -11.97 2.76
CA ASP A 75 -12.80 -12.80 1.96
C ASP A 75 -12.24 -12.96 0.52
N LYS A 76 -11.78 -11.86 -0.09
CA LYS A 76 -11.16 -11.87 -1.42
C LYS A 76 -9.84 -12.65 -1.43
N LEU A 77 -8.98 -12.49 -0.42
CA LEU A 77 -7.76 -13.29 -0.28
C LEU A 77 -8.07 -14.79 -0.26
N ILE A 78 -9.10 -15.18 0.48
CA ILE A 78 -9.55 -16.59 0.59
C ILE A 78 -10.10 -17.08 -0.76
N GLU A 79 -10.94 -16.27 -1.41
CA GLU A 79 -11.55 -16.60 -2.71
C GLU A 79 -10.49 -16.79 -3.81
N ASP A 80 -9.55 -15.82 -3.93
CA ASP A 80 -8.54 -15.79 -4.98
C ASP A 80 -7.48 -16.90 -4.86
N ASN A 81 -7.24 -17.41 -3.65
CA ASN A 81 -6.14 -18.35 -3.37
C ASN A 81 -6.61 -19.72 -2.89
N GLY A 82 -7.84 -19.85 -2.40
CA GLY A 82 -8.31 -21.02 -1.66
C GLY A 82 -7.71 -21.07 -0.25
N PHE A 83 -8.55 -21.09 0.78
CA PHE A 83 -8.13 -20.93 2.18
C PHE A 83 -7.06 -21.93 2.65
N SER A 84 -7.20 -23.22 2.28
CA SER A 84 -6.22 -24.24 2.63
C SER A 84 -4.85 -23.99 1.99
N THR A 85 -4.83 -23.53 0.73
CA THR A 85 -3.61 -23.20 0.01
C THR A 85 -2.94 -21.98 0.62
N LEU A 86 -3.71 -20.93 0.90
CA LEU A 86 -3.22 -19.70 1.52
C LEU A 86 -2.54 -19.96 2.86
N LYS A 87 -3.16 -20.76 3.73
CA LYS A 87 -2.55 -21.16 5.02
C LYS A 87 -1.26 -21.95 4.85
N LYS A 88 -1.20 -22.86 3.86
CA LYS A 88 0.05 -23.60 3.57
C LYS A 88 1.16 -22.67 3.08
N GLN A 89 0.85 -21.76 2.16
CA GLN A 89 1.83 -20.80 1.65
C GLN A 89 2.36 -19.89 2.77
N LEU A 90 1.48 -19.41 3.66
CA LEU A 90 1.89 -18.65 4.85
C LEU A 90 2.77 -19.48 5.79
N ALA A 91 2.37 -20.73 6.05
CA ALA A 91 3.17 -21.63 6.88
C ALA A 91 4.56 -21.90 6.28
N ASP A 92 4.65 -22.06 4.97
CA ASP A 92 5.92 -22.25 4.27
C ASP A 92 6.76 -20.96 4.23
N LEU A 93 6.13 -19.79 4.09
CA LEU A 93 6.83 -18.50 4.21
C LEU A 93 7.46 -18.32 5.58
N LEU A 94 6.71 -18.58 6.65
CA LEU A 94 7.13 -18.27 8.02
C LEU A 94 8.01 -19.36 8.65
N TYR A 95 7.74 -20.63 8.35
CA TYR A 95 8.35 -21.79 9.02
C TYR A 95 9.09 -22.76 8.07
N GLY A 96 9.12 -22.47 6.77
CA GLY A 96 9.78 -23.32 5.79
C GLY A 96 11.29 -23.40 6.01
N SER A 97 11.91 -24.53 5.65
CA SER A 97 13.36 -24.76 5.78
C SER A 97 14.21 -24.16 4.66
N ALA A 98 13.58 -23.74 3.56
CA ALA A 98 14.29 -23.07 2.45
C ALA A 98 14.77 -21.67 2.88
N SER A 99 15.75 -21.11 2.14
CA SER A 99 16.19 -19.73 2.37
C SER A 99 15.00 -18.74 2.27
N VAL A 100 15.05 -17.66 3.03
CA VAL A 100 13.99 -16.64 2.99
C VAL A 100 13.80 -16.07 1.58
N GLU A 101 14.88 -15.94 0.80
CA GLU A 101 14.79 -15.51 -0.61
C GLU A 101 13.86 -16.40 -1.42
N LYS A 102 14.07 -17.73 -1.34
CA LYS A 102 13.24 -18.70 -2.06
C LYS A 102 11.79 -18.69 -1.55
N ARG A 103 11.59 -18.64 -0.23
CA ARG A 103 10.25 -18.62 0.37
C ARG A 103 9.48 -17.36 -0.02
N TRP A 104 10.15 -16.21 -0.04
CA TRP A 104 9.63 -14.93 -0.50
C TRP A 104 9.17 -14.99 -1.95
N ASP A 105 10.06 -15.41 -2.86
CA ASP A 105 9.76 -15.45 -4.30
C ASP A 105 8.63 -16.46 -4.62
N ILE A 106 8.61 -17.60 -3.93
CA ILE A 106 7.54 -18.59 -4.07
C ILE A 106 6.21 -17.99 -3.60
N PHE A 107 6.20 -17.33 -2.46
CA PHE A 107 4.99 -16.75 -1.89
C PHE A 107 4.40 -15.67 -2.82
N LEU A 108 5.19 -14.68 -3.23
CA LEU A 108 4.72 -13.60 -4.12
C LEU A 108 4.25 -14.11 -5.48
N LYS A 109 4.80 -15.24 -5.95
CA LYS A 109 4.34 -15.87 -7.20
C LYS A 109 3.04 -16.66 -7.02
N SER A 110 2.81 -17.22 -5.85
CA SER A 110 1.74 -18.20 -5.60
C SER A 110 0.51 -17.60 -4.94
N VAL A 111 0.65 -16.46 -4.22
CA VAL A 111 -0.42 -15.83 -3.46
C VAL A 111 -0.75 -14.47 -4.05
N LYS A 112 -2.03 -14.26 -4.35
CA LYS A 112 -2.57 -12.98 -4.80
C LYS A 112 -3.05 -12.16 -3.60
N GLY A 113 -2.89 -10.85 -3.66
CA GLY A 113 -3.45 -9.91 -2.68
C GLY A 113 -2.65 -9.74 -1.39
N MET A 114 -1.49 -10.40 -1.24
CA MET A 114 -0.55 -10.15 -0.14
C MET A 114 0.81 -9.74 -0.70
N GLY A 115 1.11 -8.47 -0.59
CA GLY A 115 2.32 -7.89 -1.14
C GLY A 115 3.51 -7.88 -0.18
N PRO A 116 4.65 -7.28 -0.63
CA PRO A 116 5.90 -7.18 0.14
C PRO A 116 5.75 -6.58 1.54
N ALA A 117 4.92 -5.54 1.70
CA ALA A 117 4.68 -4.91 3.00
C ALA A 117 4.08 -5.89 4.01
N THR A 118 3.02 -6.60 3.62
CA THR A 118 2.32 -7.56 4.47
C THR A 118 3.21 -8.73 4.86
N ILE A 119 3.92 -9.34 3.89
CA ILE A 119 4.74 -10.53 4.17
C ILE A 119 6.02 -10.18 4.93
N SER A 120 6.62 -9.01 4.70
CA SER A 120 7.79 -8.56 5.45
C SER A 120 7.43 -8.20 6.90
N GLU A 121 6.26 -7.64 7.13
CA GLU A 121 5.76 -7.37 8.48
C GLU A 121 5.59 -8.66 9.28
N LEU A 122 4.97 -9.70 8.68
CA LEU A 122 4.86 -11.01 9.32
C LEU A 122 6.23 -11.62 9.62
N LEU A 123 7.17 -11.59 8.68
CA LEU A 123 8.53 -12.08 8.88
C LEU A 123 9.27 -11.32 9.98
N SER A 124 9.09 -10.00 10.06
CA SER A 124 9.72 -9.14 11.07
C SER A 124 9.25 -9.47 12.49
N TYR A 125 7.96 -9.76 12.67
CA TYR A 125 7.45 -10.21 13.97
C TYR A 125 7.94 -11.61 14.34
N MET A 126 8.02 -12.51 13.36
CA MET A 126 8.47 -13.88 13.62
C MET A 126 9.95 -13.95 13.99
N ASN A 127 10.81 -13.17 13.34
CA ASN A 127 12.24 -13.13 13.65
C ASN A 127 12.81 -11.71 13.48
N PRO A 128 12.65 -10.83 14.47
CA PRO A 128 13.13 -9.45 14.41
C PRO A 128 14.66 -9.32 14.48
N GLN A 129 15.40 -10.39 14.66
CA GLN A 129 16.86 -10.37 14.55
C GLN A 129 17.33 -10.48 13.11
N GLU A 130 16.47 -11.01 12.22
CA GLU A 130 16.82 -11.30 10.84
C GLU A 130 16.08 -10.43 9.83
N TYR A 131 14.82 -10.03 10.11
CA TYR A 131 13.90 -9.45 9.13
C TYR A 131 13.35 -8.11 9.57
N ILE A 132 13.27 -7.18 8.60
CA ILE A 132 12.68 -5.85 8.76
C ILE A 132 11.40 -5.72 7.93
N VAL A 133 10.50 -4.82 8.31
CA VAL A 133 9.37 -4.42 7.48
C VAL A 133 9.88 -3.74 6.20
N PHE A 134 9.39 -4.19 5.04
CA PHE A 134 9.80 -3.68 3.73
C PHE A 134 8.62 -3.07 3.00
N ASN A 135 8.40 -1.79 3.23
CA ASN A 135 7.31 -1.00 2.71
C ASN A 135 7.81 0.34 2.13
N LYS A 136 6.90 1.22 1.72
CA LYS A 136 7.21 2.55 1.18
C LYS A 136 8.04 3.40 2.16
N THR A 137 7.75 3.32 3.45
CA THR A 137 8.52 4.02 4.50
C THR A 137 9.98 3.60 4.49
N THR A 138 10.25 2.30 4.46
CA THR A 138 11.62 1.76 4.39
C THR A 138 12.35 2.24 3.15
N ILE A 139 11.68 2.26 2.00
CA ILE A 139 12.26 2.75 0.73
C ILE A 139 12.62 4.22 0.81
N LEU A 140 11.71 5.07 1.30
CA LEU A 140 11.94 6.51 1.47
C LEU A 140 13.09 6.79 2.42
N CYS A 141 13.09 6.14 3.58
CA CYS A 141 14.14 6.30 4.59
C CYS A 141 15.51 5.85 4.08
N TYR A 142 15.56 4.73 3.36
CA TYR A 142 16.80 4.24 2.76
C TYR A 142 17.31 5.18 1.66
N GLY A 143 16.40 5.73 0.84
CA GLY A 143 16.75 6.78 -0.14
C GLY A 143 17.38 8.01 0.52
N TYR A 144 16.77 8.51 1.59
CA TYR A 144 17.30 9.64 2.37
C TYR A 144 18.68 9.36 2.96
N LEU A 145 18.91 8.12 3.41
CA LEU A 145 20.22 7.67 3.91
C LEU A 145 21.22 7.34 2.80
N GLY A 146 20.90 7.61 1.53
CA GLY A 146 21.79 7.39 0.40
C GLY A 146 22.04 5.93 0.08
N ILE A 147 21.11 5.03 0.37
CA ILE A 147 21.19 3.62 0.00
C ILE A 147 20.64 3.48 -1.42
N PRO A 148 21.47 3.03 -2.38
CA PRO A 148 21.11 2.99 -3.79
C PRO A 148 20.20 1.79 -4.12
N ASN A 149 19.60 1.84 -5.32
CA ASN A 149 18.91 0.72 -5.95
C ASN A 149 17.70 0.19 -5.16
N MET A 150 16.95 1.09 -4.51
CA MET A 150 15.67 0.72 -3.93
C MET A 150 14.64 0.40 -5.04
N PRO A 151 13.73 -0.55 -4.81
CA PRO A 151 12.71 -0.90 -5.78
C PRO A 151 11.85 0.30 -6.16
N LYS A 152 11.61 0.44 -7.46
CA LYS A 152 10.64 1.41 -8.04
C LYS A 152 9.43 0.70 -8.64
N TYR A 153 9.56 -0.60 -8.93
CA TYR A 153 8.57 -1.40 -9.62
C TYR A 153 8.33 -2.72 -8.89
N ASN A 154 7.13 -3.26 -8.98
CA ASN A 154 6.72 -4.49 -8.28
C ASN A 154 7.62 -5.70 -8.58
N TYR A 155 8.09 -5.88 -9.81
CA TYR A 155 8.97 -6.99 -10.16
C TYR A 155 10.35 -6.94 -9.47
N GLN A 156 10.74 -5.80 -8.90
CA GLN A 156 12.01 -5.63 -8.20
C GLN A 156 11.98 -6.08 -6.73
N TYR A 157 10.79 -6.37 -6.18
CA TYR A 157 10.64 -6.88 -4.81
C TYR A 157 10.93 -8.37 -4.71
N THR A 158 12.12 -8.77 -5.15
CA THR A 158 12.59 -10.16 -5.08
C THR A 158 13.08 -10.54 -3.68
N GLY A 159 13.11 -11.84 -3.39
CA GLY A 159 13.69 -12.34 -2.14
C GLY A 159 15.15 -11.92 -1.95
N LYS A 160 15.94 -11.86 -3.04
CA LYS A 160 17.30 -11.32 -3.02
C LYS A 160 17.31 -9.85 -2.57
N LYS A 161 16.41 -9.02 -3.13
CA LYS A 161 16.31 -7.61 -2.72
C LYS A 161 15.91 -7.50 -1.25
N TYR A 162 15.00 -8.33 -0.79
CA TYR A 162 14.60 -8.35 0.61
C TYR A 162 15.77 -8.67 1.57
N THR A 163 16.61 -9.65 1.22
CA THR A 163 17.81 -9.96 2.03
C THR A 163 18.84 -8.82 2.01
N GLU A 164 19.00 -8.11 0.89
CA GLU A 164 19.83 -6.90 0.83
C GLU A 164 19.29 -5.79 1.76
N VAL A 165 17.98 -5.57 1.78
CA VAL A 165 17.31 -4.60 2.67
C VAL A 165 17.50 -4.99 4.14
N CYS A 166 17.36 -6.27 4.48
CA CYS A 166 17.62 -6.78 5.85
C CYS A 166 19.09 -6.61 6.25
N ALA A 167 20.04 -6.78 5.33
CA ALA A 167 21.47 -6.59 5.63
C ALA A 167 21.75 -5.12 6.02
N VAL A 168 21.20 -4.16 5.27
CA VAL A 168 21.31 -2.73 5.62
C VAL A 168 20.66 -2.42 6.97
N ALA A 169 19.49 -3.00 7.25
CA ALA A 169 18.83 -2.85 8.55
C ALA A 169 19.72 -3.35 9.72
N LYS A 170 20.44 -4.45 9.54
CA LYS A 170 21.39 -4.97 10.53
C LYS A 170 22.58 -4.03 10.78
N GLU A 171 23.05 -3.34 9.75
CA GLU A 171 24.09 -2.29 9.91
C GLU A 171 23.55 -1.10 10.72
N ILE A 172 22.32 -0.66 10.46
CA ILE A 172 21.64 0.39 11.23
C ILE A 172 21.45 -0.08 12.70
N ALA A 173 20.96 -1.30 12.92
CA ALA A 173 20.81 -1.91 14.24
C ALA A 173 22.13 -1.94 15.03
N SER A 174 23.24 -2.30 14.36
CA SER A 174 24.58 -2.26 14.96
C SER A 174 24.98 -0.83 15.36
N SER A 175 24.63 0.17 14.56
CA SER A 175 24.92 1.57 14.84
C SER A 175 24.08 2.10 16.02
N LEU A 176 22.79 1.76 16.09
CA LEU A 176 21.90 2.05 17.23
C LEU A 176 22.48 1.45 18.54
N LYS A 177 22.86 0.18 18.48
CA LYS A 177 23.46 -0.54 19.64
C LYS A 177 24.76 0.13 20.11
N LYS A 178 25.66 0.49 19.20
CA LYS A 178 26.91 1.18 19.50
C LYS A 178 26.68 2.55 20.13
N ALA A 179 25.62 3.24 19.74
CA ALA A 179 25.24 4.54 20.28
C ALA A 179 24.51 4.46 21.64
N GLY A 180 24.19 3.26 22.11
CA GLY A 180 23.56 3.03 23.41
C GLY A 180 22.03 3.07 23.38
N ALA A 181 21.40 2.83 22.23
CA ALA A 181 19.95 2.67 22.15
C ALA A 181 19.49 1.47 23.02
N ALA A 182 18.35 1.63 23.69
CA ALA A 182 17.80 0.61 24.60
C ALA A 182 17.44 -0.69 23.86
N ASP A 183 16.88 -0.56 22.67
CA ASP A 183 16.51 -1.67 21.79
C ASP A 183 17.24 -1.52 20.44
N SER A 184 17.63 -2.63 19.84
CA SER A 184 18.43 -2.64 18.61
C SER A 184 18.17 -3.87 17.73
N ASP A 185 17.01 -4.52 17.85
CA ASP A 185 16.54 -5.49 16.86
C ASP A 185 15.95 -4.77 15.62
N LEU A 186 15.53 -5.48 14.60
CA LEU A 186 15.05 -4.85 13.37
C LEU A 186 13.67 -4.23 13.52
N LEU A 187 12.90 -4.55 14.58
CA LEU A 187 11.69 -3.78 14.92
C LEU A 187 12.06 -2.42 15.53
N ALA A 188 13.15 -2.35 16.29
CA ALA A 188 13.68 -1.07 16.75
C ALA A 188 14.22 -0.21 15.60
N VAL A 189 14.82 -0.85 14.59
CA VAL A 189 15.22 -0.14 13.35
C VAL A 189 14.00 0.39 12.61
N ASP A 190 12.93 -0.42 12.44
CA ASP A 190 11.68 0.03 11.81
C ASP A 190 11.10 1.22 12.56
N TYR A 191 11.07 1.18 13.89
CA TYR A 191 10.61 2.29 14.71
C TYR A 191 11.48 3.54 14.52
N PHE A 192 12.80 3.40 14.55
CA PHE A 192 13.74 4.50 14.28
C PHE A 192 13.54 5.12 12.90
N LEU A 193 13.35 4.30 11.87
CA LEU A 193 13.08 4.78 10.52
C LEU A 193 11.77 5.58 10.47
N TRP A 194 10.70 5.08 11.09
CA TRP A 194 9.40 5.72 11.10
C TRP A 194 9.38 7.02 11.91
N ASP A 195 9.95 7.01 13.12
CA ASP A 195 9.85 8.12 14.08
C ASP A 195 10.86 9.25 13.82
N GLU A 196 12.05 8.92 13.29
CA GLU A 196 13.13 9.89 13.14
C GLU A 196 13.51 10.16 11.69
N ILE A 197 13.64 9.12 10.86
CA ILE A 197 14.13 9.29 9.47
C ILE A 197 13.00 9.71 8.52
N LEU A 198 11.81 9.15 8.62
CA LEU A 198 10.71 9.45 7.72
C LEU A 198 10.36 10.96 7.68
N PRO A 199 10.22 11.67 8.80
CA PRO A 199 9.97 13.12 8.78
C PRO A 199 11.07 13.94 8.10
N LEU A 200 12.33 13.45 8.12
CA LEU A 200 13.46 14.07 7.43
C LEU A 200 13.43 13.78 5.94
N ALA A 201 13.12 12.53 5.58
CA ALA A 201 13.00 12.08 4.19
C ALA A 201 11.87 12.82 3.45
N GLU A 202 10.71 13.00 4.08
CA GLU A 202 9.57 13.72 3.51
C GLU A 202 9.86 15.22 3.26
N LYS A 203 10.71 15.84 4.08
CA LYS A 203 11.13 17.23 3.87
C LYS A 203 12.19 17.40 2.78
N ASP A 204 12.97 16.35 2.51
CA ASP A 204 14.07 16.37 1.53
C ASP A 204 13.56 16.04 0.11
N VAL A 205 12.31 15.56 -0.04
CA VAL A 205 11.68 15.34 -1.33
C VAL A 205 11.29 16.69 -1.93
N PRO A 206 11.85 17.10 -3.09
CA PRO A 206 11.35 18.28 -3.80
C PRO A 206 9.87 18.09 -4.10
N THR A 207 9.07 19.14 -3.96
CA THR A 207 7.61 19.18 -4.15
C THR A 207 7.14 18.78 -5.57
N THR A 208 8.06 18.39 -6.45
CA THR A 208 7.82 17.96 -7.84
C THR A 208 7.94 16.47 -8.08
N ASP A 209 8.47 15.71 -7.11
CA ASP A 209 8.59 14.25 -7.25
C ASP A 209 7.79 13.56 -6.14
N ALA A 210 6.47 13.56 -6.27
CA ALA A 210 5.71 12.42 -5.78
C ALA A 210 6.37 11.19 -6.42
N ILE A 211 6.90 10.27 -5.61
CA ILE A 211 7.49 9.03 -6.11
C ILE A 211 6.37 8.26 -6.78
N SER A 212 6.15 8.56 -8.06
CA SER A 212 5.44 7.67 -8.95
C SER A 212 6.28 6.41 -8.99
N ILE A 213 5.74 5.31 -8.51
CA ILE A 213 6.29 3.99 -8.82
C ILE A 213 5.95 3.79 -10.28
N SER A 214 6.77 4.34 -11.18
CA SER A 214 6.57 4.20 -12.61
C SER A 214 6.78 2.72 -12.95
N GLN A 215 5.74 2.09 -13.46
CA GLN A 215 5.91 0.83 -14.16
C GLN A 215 6.73 1.11 -15.43
N GLU A 216 7.57 0.16 -15.87
CA GLU A 216 8.16 0.26 -17.21
C GLU A 216 7.04 0.45 -18.25
N PRO A 217 7.30 1.18 -19.34
CA PRO A 217 6.34 1.31 -20.41
C PRO A 217 5.93 -0.09 -20.86
N VAL A 218 4.70 -0.42 -20.59
CA VAL A 218 4.10 -1.71 -20.92
C VAL A 218 4.15 -1.83 -22.44
N SER A 219 5.09 -2.62 -22.95
CA SER A 219 5.11 -3.01 -24.34
C SER A 219 3.77 -3.69 -24.65
N ALA A 220 2.92 -2.99 -25.38
CA ALA A 220 1.72 -3.49 -26.07
C ALA A 220 0.89 -4.54 -25.29
N ARG A 221 0.49 -4.26 -24.04
CA ARG A 221 -0.71 -4.88 -23.48
C ARG A 221 -1.91 -4.35 -24.25
N ASP A 222 -2.81 -5.24 -24.62
CA ASP A 222 -4.04 -4.89 -25.34
C ASP A 222 -4.76 -3.77 -24.55
N SER A 223 -5.03 -2.62 -25.18
CA SER A 223 -5.57 -1.43 -24.53
C SER A 223 -6.94 -1.66 -23.86
N ARG A 224 -7.67 -2.70 -24.28
CA ARG A 224 -8.89 -3.14 -23.60
C ARG A 224 -8.58 -3.75 -22.25
N SER A 225 -7.50 -4.52 -22.16
CA SER A 225 -7.12 -5.17 -20.90
C SER A 225 -6.66 -4.15 -19.83
N LEU A 226 -5.99 -3.07 -20.23
CA LEU A 226 -5.56 -2.03 -19.29
C LEU A 226 -6.74 -1.20 -18.76
N HIS A 227 -7.67 -0.82 -19.63
CA HIS A 227 -8.90 -0.12 -19.21
C HIS A 227 -9.70 -0.94 -18.20
N ASP A 228 -9.93 -2.23 -18.50
CA ASP A 228 -10.66 -3.12 -17.61
C ASP A 228 -9.90 -3.36 -16.30
N GLU A 229 -8.58 -3.49 -16.36
CA GLU A 229 -7.74 -3.61 -15.17
C GLU A 229 -7.89 -2.40 -14.24
N ILE A 230 -7.78 -1.17 -14.77
CA ILE A 230 -7.92 0.06 -13.97
C ILE A 230 -9.35 0.17 -13.41
N LYS A 231 -10.37 -0.12 -14.22
CA LYS A 231 -11.77 -0.11 -13.78
C LYS A 231 -11.99 -1.07 -12.61
N ASP A 232 -11.49 -2.30 -12.69
CA ASP A 232 -11.59 -3.29 -11.62
C ASP A 232 -10.86 -2.83 -10.36
N LYS A 233 -9.65 -2.24 -10.51
CA LYS A 233 -8.90 -1.68 -9.39
C LYS A 233 -9.62 -0.53 -8.70
N LEU A 234 -10.25 0.37 -9.45
CA LEU A 234 -11.07 1.45 -8.89
C LEU A 234 -12.23 0.91 -8.05
N VAL A 235 -12.90 -0.13 -8.54
CA VAL A 235 -13.98 -0.80 -7.78
C VAL A 235 -13.43 -1.42 -6.50
N ASP A 236 -12.31 -2.11 -6.57
CA ASP A 236 -11.68 -2.74 -5.41
C ASP A 236 -11.19 -1.69 -4.40
N ILE A 237 -10.52 -0.62 -4.84
CA ILE A 237 -10.11 0.50 -3.97
C ILE A 237 -11.32 1.06 -3.23
N GLY A 238 -12.43 1.33 -3.93
CA GLY A 238 -13.64 1.84 -3.30
C GLY A 238 -14.18 0.91 -2.21
N LYS A 239 -14.21 -0.41 -2.46
CA LYS A 239 -14.62 -1.40 -1.47
C LYS A 239 -13.65 -1.47 -0.28
N LEU A 240 -12.34 -1.41 -0.54
CA LEU A 240 -11.30 -1.38 0.48
C LEU A 240 -11.45 -0.19 1.41
N LEU A 241 -11.83 0.97 0.86
CA LEU A 241 -12.08 2.20 1.61
C LEU A 241 -13.47 2.24 2.28
N GLY A 242 -14.31 1.20 2.09
CA GLY A 242 -15.62 1.09 2.75
C GLY A 242 -16.78 1.69 1.97
N PHE A 243 -16.60 2.04 0.70
CA PHE A 243 -17.70 2.46 -0.18
C PHE A 243 -18.46 1.25 -0.74
N ASP A 244 -19.75 1.43 -1.06
CA ASP A 244 -20.47 0.56 -1.99
C ASP A 244 -19.98 0.91 -3.40
N SER A 245 -19.05 0.11 -3.91
CA SER A 245 -18.36 0.37 -5.17
C SER A 245 -18.78 -0.63 -6.24
N ARG A 246 -19.08 -0.11 -7.45
CA ARG A 246 -19.60 -0.90 -8.57
C ARG A 246 -19.07 -0.37 -9.90
N SER A 247 -18.91 -1.26 -10.90
CA SER A 247 -18.56 -0.90 -12.27
C SER A 247 -19.83 -0.77 -13.15
N GLU A 248 -19.66 -0.08 -14.28
CA GLU A 248 -20.66 0.05 -15.36
C GLU A 248 -22.05 0.52 -14.87
N VAL A 249 -22.04 1.58 -14.06
CA VAL A 249 -23.25 2.08 -13.41
C VAL A 249 -23.95 3.11 -14.27
N LYS A 250 -25.24 2.91 -14.52
CA LYS A 250 -26.10 3.94 -15.14
C LYS A 250 -26.38 5.05 -14.13
N ILE A 251 -25.66 6.16 -14.25
CA ILE A 251 -25.75 7.30 -13.32
C ILE A 251 -26.78 8.35 -13.75
N ALA A 252 -27.06 8.45 -15.03
CA ALA A 252 -28.05 9.33 -15.62
C ALA A 252 -28.62 8.74 -16.92
N THR A 253 -29.65 9.36 -17.48
CA THR A 253 -30.21 8.93 -18.77
C THR A 253 -29.17 9.07 -19.88
N GLY A 254 -28.81 7.93 -20.49
CA GLY A 254 -27.78 7.86 -21.53
C GLY A 254 -26.36 8.10 -21.07
N ALA A 255 -26.07 7.87 -19.79
CA ALA A 255 -24.70 7.84 -19.25
C ALA A 255 -24.50 6.59 -18.39
N VAL A 256 -23.62 5.73 -18.85
CA VAL A 256 -23.06 4.61 -18.07
C VAL A 256 -21.61 4.98 -17.81
N VAL A 257 -21.19 4.92 -16.55
CA VAL A 257 -19.85 5.29 -16.11
C VAL A 257 -19.07 4.06 -15.67
N ASP A 258 -17.75 4.11 -15.79
CA ASP A 258 -16.87 2.96 -15.57
C ASP A 258 -16.89 2.47 -14.13
N ALA A 259 -16.81 3.38 -13.14
CA ALA A 259 -16.93 3.03 -11.74
C ALA A 259 -17.65 4.11 -10.92
N VAL A 260 -18.25 3.66 -9.82
CA VAL A 260 -18.95 4.53 -8.86
C VAL A 260 -18.60 4.07 -7.46
N TRP A 261 -18.29 5.03 -6.58
CA TRP A 261 -18.21 4.82 -5.14
C TRP A 261 -19.36 5.54 -4.47
N GLU A 262 -20.15 4.81 -3.70
CA GLU A 262 -21.33 5.35 -2.99
C GLU A 262 -21.17 5.16 -1.48
N ALA A 263 -21.36 6.24 -0.71
CA ALA A 263 -21.45 6.19 0.75
C ALA A 263 -22.83 6.66 1.20
N LYS A 264 -23.51 5.86 2.03
CA LYS A 264 -24.76 6.26 2.68
C LYS A 264 -24.46 7.07 3.95
N ILE A 265 -25.07 8.25 4.08
CA ILE A 265 -24.87 9.15 5.22
C ILE A 265 -26.11 9.09 6.11
N GLY A 266 -26.28 8.00 6.84
CA GLY A 266 -27.44 7.77 7.71
C GLY A 266 -28.76 7.97 6.97
N ASN A 267 -29.61 8.85 7.47
CA ASN A 267 -30.88 9.26 6.85
C ASN A 267 -30.77 10.57 6.01
N MET A 268 -29.56 11.13 5.89
CA MET A 268 -29.35 12.40 5.16
C MET A 268 -29.18 12.21 3.65
N GLY A 269 -29.07 10.97 3.18
CA GLY A 269 -28.89 10.66 1.76
C GLY A 269 -27.61 9.91 1.48
N LYS A 270 -27.03 10.16 0.28
CA LYS A 270 -25.79 9.49 -0.16
C LYS A 270 -24.83 10.48 -0.81
N ALA A 271 -23.55 10.18 -0.72
CA ALA A 271 -22.47 10.83 -1.44
C ALA A 271 -21.94 9.86 -2.51
N ILE A 272 -21.76 10.34 -3.73
CA ILE A 272 -21.33 9.54 -4.87
C ILE A 272 -20.09 10.17 -5.49
N TYR A 273 -19.09 9.35 -5.77
CA TYR A 273 -17.93 9.66 -6.60
C TYR A 273 -18.02 8.84 -7.88
N VAL A 274 -17.84 9.50 -9.03
CA VAL A 274 -17.98 8.88 -10.35
C VAL A 274 -16.65 8.88 -11.06
N PHE A 275 -16.29 7.75 -11.66
CA PHE A 275 -15.02 7.56 -12.36
C PHE A 275 -15.26 7.15 -13.82
N GLU A 276 -14.50 7.77 -14.71
CA GLU A 276 -14.38 7.41 -16.13
C GLU A 276 -12.91 7.18 -16.46
N VAL A 277 -12.62 6.06 -17.06
CA VAL A 277 -11.26 5.64 -17.43
C VAL A 277 -11.03 5.89 -18.91
N GLN A 278 -9.96 6.58 -19.27
CA GLN A 278 -9.57 6.82 -20.65
C GLN A 278 -8.23 6.12 -20.92
N SER A 279 -8.25 5.10 -21.74
CA SER A 279 -7.02 4.46 -22.22
C SER A 279 -6.76 4.72 -23.70
N LYS A 280 -7.82 4.79 -24.50
CA LYS A 280 -7.81 5.16 -25.94
C LYS A 280 -9.21 5.57 -26.36
N GLY A 281 -9.30 6.38 -27.43
CA GLY A 281 -10.58 6.78 -28.02
C GLY A 281 -10.91 8.26 -27.83
N SER A 282 -12.19 8.63 -28.03
CA SER A 282 -12.63 10.02 -27.94
C SER A 282 -12.80 10.47 -26.49
N ILE A 283 -12.12 11.54 -26.14
CA ILE A 283 -12.28 12.27 -24.86
C ILE A 283 -13.69 12.85 -24.72
N ASP A 284 -14.35 13.19 -25.84
CA ASP A 284 -15.71 13.75 -25.84
C ASP A 284 -16.72 12.85 -25.10
N SER A 285 -16.63 11.53 -25.30
CA SER A 285 -17.53 10.57 -24.63
C SER A 285 -17.35 10.58 -23.13
N LEU A 286 -16.11 10.62 -22.66
CA LEU A 286 -15.76 10.73 -21.25
C LEU A 286 -16.33 12.03 -20.66
N ILE A 287 -16.05 13.17 -21.31
CA ILE A 287 -16.53 14.48 -20.86
C ILE A 287 -18.05 14.52 -20.79
N LEU A 288 -18.73 13.95 -21.80
CA LEU A 288 -20.18 13.88 -21.83
C LEU A 288 -20.77 13.05 -20.69
N ASN A 289 -20.17 11.89 -20.39
CA ASN A 289 -20.62 11.03 -19.30
C ASN A 289 -20.41 11.70 -17.94
N LEU A 290 -19.21 12.28 -17.71
CA LEU A 290 -18.92 13.04 -16.48
C LEU A 290 -19.84 14.25 -16.32
N LYS A 291 -20.13 14.97 -17.41
CA LYS A 291 -21.07 16.10 -17.40
C LYS A 291 -22.48 15.67 -17.01
N LYS A 292 -22.98 14.59 -17.57
CA LYS A 292 -24.29 14.04 -17.22
C LYS A 292 -24.32 13.55 -15.78
N ALA A 293 -23.25 12.90 -15.30
CA ALA A 293 -23.13 12.46 -13.91
C ALA A 293 -23.15 13.64 -12.92
N GLN A 294 -22.47 14.74 -13.24
CA GLN A 294 -22.45 15.97 -12.44
C GLN A 294 -23.84 16.56 -12.18
N SER A 295 -24.82 16.34 -13.07
CA SER A 295 -26.20 16.83 -12.88
C SER A 295 -26.96 16.10 -11.74
N ASN A 296 -26.44 14.99 -11.23
CA ASN A 296 -27.01 14.30 -10.10
C ASN A 296 -26.53 14.95 -8.78
N ALA A 297 -27.47 15.50 -8.01
CA ALA A 297 -27.17 16.24 -6.77
C ALA A 297 -26.41 15.42 -5.70
N ALA A 298 -26.45 14.10 -5.77
CA ALA A 298 -25.70 13.24 -4.85
C ALA A 298 -24.22 13.07 -5.26
N VAL A 299 -23.85 13.45 -6.49
CA VAL A 299 -22.47 13.36 -6.98
C VAL A 299 -21.64 14.49 -6.42
N GLN A 300 -20.61 14.13 -5.65
CA GLN A 300 -19.69 15.06 -5.00
C GLN A 300 -18.49 15.41 -5.89
N ALA A 301 -18.03 14.45 -6.67
CA ALA A 301 -16.98 14.66 -7.65
C ALA A 301 -17.14 13.70 -8.82
N VAL A 302 -16.68 14.16 -9.99
CA VAL A 302 -16.47 13.37 -11.19
C VAL A 302 -14.98 13.29 -11.46
N VAL A 303 -14.47 12.09 -11.68
CA VAL A 303 -13.04 11.81 -11.75
C VAL A 303 -12.71 11.25 -13.12
N ALA A 304 -11.82 11.93 -13.84
CA ALA A 304 -11.22 11.39 -15.06
C ALA A 304 -9.95 10.63 -14.71
N VAL A 305 -9.84 9.39 -15.16
CA VAL A 305 -8.69 8.51 -14.92
C VAL A 305 -8.02 8.20 -16.26
N ALA A 306 -6.77 8.60 -16.44
CA ALA A 306 -6.00 8.40 -17.67
C ALA A 306 -4.50 8.55 -17.41
N ASP A 307 -3.67 8.37 -18.44
CA ASP A 307 -2.28 8.79 -18.41
C ASP A 307 -2.14 10.33 -18.40
N GLU A 308 -0.96 10.82 -18.02
CA GLU A 308 -0.67 12.25 -17.86
C GLU A 308 -0.97 13.06 -19.13
N GLU A 309 -0.63 12.51 -20.33
CA GLU A 309 -0.86 13.19 -21.60
C GLU A 309 -2.36 13.37 -21.89
N GLN A 310 -3.16 12.33 -21.64
CA GLN A 310 -4.60 12.38 -21.84
C GLN A 310 -5.29 13.22 -20.78
N LEU A 311 -4.83 13.20 -19.52
CA LEU A 311 -5.36 14.07 -18.47
C LEU A 311 -5.19 15.54 -18.81
N ALA A 312 -4.03 15.95 -19.36
CA ALA A 312 -3.82 17.33 -19.82
C ALA A 312 -4.83 17.74 -20.91
N LYS A 313 -5.12 16.86 -21.85
CA LYS A 313 -6.14 17.08 -22.90
C LYS A 313 -7.56 17.16 -22.31
N ILE A 314 -7.90 16.22 -21.39
CA ILE A 314 -9.21 16.20 -20.73
C ILE A 314 -9.46 17.52 -19.97
N ILE A 315 -8.46 18.01 -19.21
CA ILE A 315 -8.56 19.30 -18.50
C ILE A 315 -8.84 20.43 -19.47
N GLN A 316 -8.11 20.49 -20.59
CA GLN A 316 -8.28 21.53 -21.60
C GLN A 316 -9.67 21.47 -22.26
N GLU A 317 -10.13 20.30 -22.67
CA GLU A 317 -11.38 20.11 -23.39
C GLU A 317 -12.63 20.18 -22.47
N SER A 318 -12.47 19.86 -21.18
CA SER A 318 -13.55 19.98 -20.20
C SER A 318 -13.79 21.41 -19.70
N ALA A 319 -12.88 22.35 -20.00
CA ALA A 319 -12.99 23.76 -19.59
C ALA A 319 -14.29 24.39 -20.07
N GLY A 320 -15.08 24.95 -19.16
CA GLY A 320 -16.39 25.52 -19.44
C GLY A 320 -17.51 24.50 -19.70
N VAL A 321 -17.22 23.20 -19.74
CA VAL A 321 -18.20 22.12 -19.89
C VAL A 321 -18.52 21.49 -18.55
N ILE A 322 -17.53 21.08 -17.79
CA ILE A 322 -17.66 20.50 -16.46
C ILE A 322 -17.32 21.58 -15.41
N ASP A 323 -18.04 21.61 -14.30
CA ASP A 323 -17.70 22.51 -13.20
C ASP A 323 -16.34 22.09 -12.60
N GLU A 324 -15.35 22.99 -12.66
CA GLU A 324 -13.98 22.78 -12.21
C GLU A 324 -13.89 22.39 -10.74
N LYS A 325 -14.85 22.80 -9.89
CA LYS A 325 -14.87 22.43 -8.47
C LYS A 325 -15.18 20.96 -8.23
N SER A 326 -15.90 20.32 -9.15
CA SER A 326 -16.29 18.92 -9.04
C SER A 326 -15.44 17.98 -9.88
N LEU A 327 -14.71 18.47 -10.89
CA LEU A 327 -13.78 17.67 -11.69
C LEU A 327 -12.52 17.38 -10.88
N ARG A 328 -12.12 16.12 -10.88
CA ARG A 328 -10.84 15.63 -10.39
C ARG A 328 -10.18 14.80 -11.47
N THR A 329 -8.87 14.74 -11.42
CA THR A 329 -8.07 13.89 -12.29
C THR A 329 -7.29 12.90 -11.42
N TRP A 330 -7.11 11.70 -11.93
CA TRP A 330 -6.32 10.68 -11.26
C TRP A 330 -5.50 9.94 -12.32
N ASP A 331 -4.18 9.95 -12.15
CA ASP A 331 -3.31 9.23 -13.07
C ASP A 331 -3.53 7.72 -12.94
N SER A 332 -3.57 7.02 -14.06
CA SER A 332 -3.81 5.57 -14.09
C SER A 332 -2.72 4.76 -13.39
N GLU A 333 -1.46 5.22 -13.42
CA GLU A 333 -0.38 4.60 -12.67
C GLU A 333 -0.54 4.82 -11.16
N ASP A 334 -1.02 6.00 -10.76
CA ASP A 334 -1.35 6.28 -9.35
C ASP A 334 -2.51 5.40 -8.84
N VAL A 335 -3.51 5.11 -9.67
CA VAL A 335 -4.58 4.16 -9.31
C VAL A 335 -4.00 2.78 -9.00
N LEU A 336 -3.10 2.29 -9.86
CA LEU A 336 -2.42 1.00 -9.63
C LEU A 336 -1.55 1.05 -8.37
N ALA A 337 -0.81 2.14 -8.17
CA ALA A 337 0.02 2.33 -6.98
C ALA A 337 -0.80 2.39 -5.68
N VAL A 338 -1.95 3.06 -5.69
CA VAL A 338 -2.88 3.10 -4.55
C VAL A 338 -3.46 1.72 -4.27
N TYR A 339 -3.89 1.01 -5.31
CA TYR A 339 -4.37 -0.37 -5.15
C TYR A 339 -3.28 -1.24 -4.51
N ASP A 340 -2.07 -1.24 -5.06
CA ASP A 340 -0.95 -2.03 -4.54
C ASP A 340 -0.55 -1.63 -3.10
N ALA A 341 -0.77 -0.39 -2.71
CA ALA A 341 -0.55 0.07 -1.35
C ALA A 341 -1.66 -0.37 -0.36
N LEU A 342 -2.85 -0.65 -0.87
CA LEU A 342 -4.00 -1.09 -0.07
C LEU A 342 -4.10 -2.62 0.02
N VAL A 343 -3.40 -3.35 -0.83
CA VAL A 343 -3.37 -4.82 -0.93
C VAL A 343 -1.97 -5.34 -0.61
#